data_795253185cf0a937f5101d84ce3b94b1
#
_entry.id   795253185cf0a937f5101d84ce3b94b1
#
_cell.length_a   1.000
_cell.length_b   1.000
_cell.length_c   1.000
_cell.angle_alpha   90.00
_cell.angle_beta   90.00
_cell.angle_gamma   90.00
#
_symmetry.space_group_name_H-M   'P 1'
#
loop_
_entity.id
_entity.type
_entity.pdbx_description
1 polymer ?
#
loop_
_entity_poly.entity_id
_entity_poly.type
_entity_poly.pdbx_seq_one_letter_code
_entity_poly.pdbx_strand_id
1 'polypeptide(L)'
;MTEDQKEKFAQEKQRLLQNNSLILATVNAEGQPLASSTPFVTKGEDFYICISNKLSPHTQNLLACATANILLVEDESLCRNNFARARMNLNVEAQTVSRDDEVYLEVIDLMQAKHGATVELLKGMADFIMFKLVPAESRLVLGFGQAFAFEAGKDNEATHITE
;
A
#
# COMPACT_ATOMS: atom_id res chain seq x y z
N MET A 1 17.87 -4.23 -15.66
CA MET A 1 18.58 -4.35 -14.35
C MET A 1 19.66 -5.44 -14.44
N THR A 2 20.82 -5.27 -13.78
CA THR A 2 21.78 -6.34 -13.52
C THR A 2 21.20 -7.36 -12.52
N GLU A 3 21.80 -8.56 -12.39
CA GLU A 3 21.33 -9.55 -11.41
C GLU A 3 21.41 -9.02 -9.97
N ASP A 4 22.48 -8.31 -9.61
CA ASP A 4 22.64 -7.64 -8.30
C ASP A 4 21.53 -6.59 -8.04
N GLN A 5 21.14 -5.83 -9.06
CA GLN A 5 20.04 -4.88 -8.95
C GLN A 5 18.68 -5.58 -8.78
N LYS A 6 18.46 -6.72 -9.45
CA LYS A 6 17.22 -7.49 -9.29
C LYS A 6 17.10 -8.06 -7.88
N GLU A 7 18.19 -8.62 -7.35
CA GLU A 7 18.21 -9.16 -6.01
C GLU A 7 17.92 -8.06 -4.97
N LYS A 8 18.61 -6.93 -5.08
CA LYS A 8 18.40 -5.78 -4.19
C LYS A 8 16.98 -5.22 -4.31
N PHE A 9 16.43 -5.14 -5.52
CA PHE A 9 15.05 -4.72 -5.76
C PHE A 9 14.07 -5.63 -5.03
N ALA A 10 14.19 -6.95 -5.19
CA ALA A 10 13.31 -7.91 -4.55
C ALA A 10 13.41 -7.85 -3.01
N GLN A 11 14.62 -7.76 -2.47
CA GLN A 11 14.86 -7.65 -1.02
C GLN A 11 14.23 -6.39 -0.43
N GLU A 12 14.43 -5.22 -1.06
CA GLU A 12 13.89 -3.96 -0.57
C GLU A 12 12.36 -3.89 -0.74
N LYS A 13 11.81 -4.37 -1.86
CA LYS A 13 10.35 -4.51 -2.04
C LYS A 13 9.76 -5.34 -0.89
N GLN A 14 10.33 -6.52 -0.64
CA GLN A 14 9.87 -7.41 0.42
C GLN A 14 9.98 -6.77 1.80
N ARG A 15 11.08 -6.05 2.09
CA ARG A 15 11.28 -5.34 3.35
C ARG A 15 10.22 -4.26 3.57
N LEU A 16 9.91 -3.46 2.56
CA LEU A 16 8.89 -2.42 2.65
C LEU A 16 7.47 -2.99 2.84
N LEU A 17 7.18 -4.16 2.26
CA LEU A 17 5.91 -4.86 2.45
C LEU A 17 5.71 -5.39 3.88
N GLN A 18 6.78 -5.49 4.69
CA GLN A 18 6.67 -5.84 6.11
C GLN A 18 6.22 -4.68 7.00
N ASN A 19 6.13 -3.45 6.48
CA ASN A 19 5.61 -2.33 7.24
C ASN A 19 4.21 -2.64 7.80
N ASN A 20 3.92 -2.15 9.01
CA ASN A 20 2.61 -2.34 9.62
C ASN A 20 1.53 -1.42 9.05
N SER A 21 1.94 -0.27 8.51
CA SER A 21 1.05 0.71 7.91
C SER A 21 1.62 1.25 6.61
N LEU A 22 0.73 1.70 5.76
CA LEU A 22 1.03 2.46 4.56
C LEU A 22 0.57 3.91 4.71
N ILE A 23 1.13 4.80 3.92
CA ILE A 23 0.58 6.14 3.71
C ILE A 23 -0.33 6.07 2.49
N LEU A 24 -1.58 6.48 2.67
CA LEU A 24 -2.61 6.52 1.64
C LEU A 24 -2.85 7.97 1.24
N ALA A 25 -2.66 8.28 -0.02
CA ALA A 25 -3.01 9.57 -0.61
C ALA A 25 -4.26 9.44 -1.47
N THR A 26 -5.26 10.26 -1.18
CA THR A 26 -6.55 10.32 -1.88
C THR A 26 -6.87 11.75 -2.29
N VAL A 27 -7.87 11.94 -3.14
CA VAL A 27 -8.35 13.27 -3.57
C VAL A 27 -9.84 13.37 -3.26
N ASN A 28 -10.29 14.51 -2.76
CA ASN A 28 -11.71 14.77 -2.57
C ASN A 28 -12.37 15.25 -3.89
N ALA A 29 -13.68 15.49 -3.86
CA ALA A 29 -14.44 15.92 -5.03
C ALA A 29 -13.98 17.27 -5.62
N GLU A 30 -13.36 18.11 -4.79
CA GLU A 30 -12.78 19.41 -5.18
C GLU A 30 -11.34 19.30 -5.70
N GLY A 31 -10.78 18.09 -5.78
CA GLY A 31 -9.41 17.84 -6.24
C GLY A 31 -8.34 18.12 -5.18
N GLN A 32 -8.72 18.29 -3.91
CA GLN A 32 -7.78 18.53 -2.83
C GLN A 32 -7.19 17.21 -2.35
N PRO A 33 -5.85 17.09 -2.27
CA PRO A 33 -5.20 15.86 -1.81
C PRO A 33 -5.27 15.73 -0.29
N LEU A 34 -5.37 14.50 0.17
CA LEU A 34 -5.31 14.13 1.58
C LEU A 34 -4.38 12.93 1.73
N ALA A 35 -3.45 13.00 2.68
CA ALA A 35 -2.56 11.89 3.02
C ALA A 35 -2.77 11.48 4.48
N SER A 36 -2.78 10.17 4.76
CA SER A 36 -2.93 9.60 6.10
C SER A 36 -2.26 8.23 6.16
N SER A 37 -2.09 7.71 7.37
CA SER A 37 -1.55 6.38 7.61
C SER A 37 -2.68 5.41 7.96
N THR A 38 -2.63 4.20 7.42
CA THR A 38 -3.57 3.13 7.74
C THR A 38 -2.86 1.77 7.80
N PRO A 39 -3.26 0.87 8.73
CA PRO A 39 -2.82 -0.52 8.70
C PRO A 39 -3.24 -1.21 7.41
N PHE A 40 -2.43 -2.15 6.97
CA PHE A 40 -2.69 -2.92 5.75
C PHE A 40 -2.20 -4.36 5.84
N VAL A 41 -2.73 -5.18 4.95
CA VAL A 41 -2.17 -6.49 4.59
C VAL A 41 -2.11 -6.62 3.08
N THR A 42 -1.34 -7.59 2.60
CA THR A 42 -1.30 -7.94 1.18
C THR A 42 -1.79 -9.37 0.96
N LYS A 43 -2.44 -9.60 -0.17
CA LYS A 43 -2.77 -10.94 -0.67
C LYS A 43 -2.45 -10.97 -2.16
N GLY A 44 -1.44 -11.74 -2.55
CA GLY A 44 -0.82 -11.58 -3.87
C GLY A 44 -0.17 -10.21 -4.02
N GLU A 45 -0.46 -9.53 -5.11
CA GLU A 45 0.03 -8.17 -5.36
C GLU A 45 -0.91 -7.08 -4.82
N ASP A 46 -2.12 -7.45 -4.40
CA ASP A 46 -3.13 -6.51 -3.94
C ASP A 46 -2.94 -6.13 -2.47
N PHE A 47 -3.24 -4.87 -2.15
CA PHE A 47 -3.26 -4.36 -0.79
C PHE A 47 -4.69 -4.29 -0.28
N TYR A 48 -4.86 -4.54 1.01
CA TYR A 48 -6.15 -4.44 1.67
C TYR A 48 -6.07 -3.57 2.90
N ILE A 49 -7.03 -2.66 3.02
CA ILE A 49 -7.20 -1.76 4.17
C ILE A 49 -8.64 -1.83 4.67
N CYS A 50 -8.83 -1.56 5.95
CA CYS A 50 -10.15 -1.50 6.57
C CYS A 50 -10.27 -0.17 7.31
N ILE A 51 -11.12 0.72 6.84
CA ILE A 51 -11.23 2.10 7.33
C ILE A 51 -12.68 2.49 7.67
N SER A 52 -12.84 3.34 8.67
CA SER A 52 -14.14 3.80 9.13
C SER A 52 -14.84 4.66 8.06
N ASN A 53 -16.12 4.39 7.82
CA ASN A 53 -16.93 5.16 6.91
C ASN A 53 -17.26 6.56 7.46
N LYS A 54 -17.45 6.67 8.76
CA LYS A 54 -17.86 7.93 9.42
C LYS A 54 -16.70 8.82 9.82
N LEU A 55 -15.58 8.21 10.26
CA LEU A 55 -14.49 8.94 10.88
C LEU A 55 -13.36 9.25 9.92
N SER A 56 -13.27 8.53 8.79
CA SER A 56 -12.16 8.70 7.85
C SER A 56 -12.59 9.43 6.57
N PRO A 57 -12.10 10.64 6.30
CA PRO A 57 -12.32 11.33 5.04
C PRO A 57 -11.83 10.53 3.81
N HIS A 58 -10.82 9.67 3.97
CA HIS A 58 -10.34 8.80 2.90
C HIS A 58 -11.41 7.87 2.36
N THR A 59 -12.29 7.37 3.24
CA THR A 59 -13.38 6.48 2.81
C THR A 59 -14.27 7.18 1.80
N GLN A 60 -14.68 8.40 2.09
CA GLN A 60 -15.51 9.19 1.18
C GLN A 60 -14.78 9.53 -0.12
N ASN A 61 -13.48 9.85 -0.02
CA ASN A 61 -12.65 10.10 -1.18
C ASN A 61 -12.57 8.87 -2.09
N LEU A 62 -12.29 7.67 -1.53
CA LEU A 62 -12.19 6.43 -2.30
C LEU A 62 -13.53 5.99 -2.89
N LEU A 63 -14.66 6.25 -2.22
CA LEU A 63 -15.99 5.98 -2.77
C LEU A 63 -16.35 6.92 -3.92
N ALA A 64 -15.86 8.16 -3.89
CA ALA A 64 -16.08 9.16 -4.94
C ALA A 64 -15.08 9.03 -6.11
N CYS A 65 -13.82 8.69 -5.81
CA CYS A 65 -12.75 8.54 -6.79
C CYS A 65 -11.89 7.33 -6.40
N ALA A 66 -11.97 6.27 -7.21
CA ALA A 66 -11.26 5.02 -6.95
C ALA A 66 -9.73 5.15 -7.06
N THR A 67 -9.23 6.19 -7.74
CA THR A 67 -7.79 6.40 -7.92
C THR A 67 -7.16 6.94 -6.65
N ALA A 68 -6.09 6.28 -6.21
CA ALA A 68 -5.32 6.66 -5.03
C ALA A 68 -3.83 6.34 -5.23
N ASN A 69 -3.03 6.72 -4.25
CA ASN A 69 -1.62 6.38 -4.23
C ASN A 69 -1.23 5.83 -2.85
N ILE A 70 -0.39 4.80 -2.85
CA ILE A 70 0.21 4.22 -1.65
C ILE A 70 1.68 4.63 -1.61
N LEU A 71 2.16 5.02 -0.44
CA LEU A 71 3.57 5.15 -0.15
C LEU A 71 3.96 4.21 1.00
N LEU A 72 4.84 3.28 0.73
CA LEU A 72 5.61 2.55 1.73
C LEU A 72 7.01 3.16 1.81
N VAL A 73 7.46 3.45 3.01
CA VAL A 73 8.74 4.12 3.24
C VAL A 73 9.50 3.43 4.37
N GLU A 74 10.81 3.33 4.21
CA GLU A 74 11.71 2.83 5.26
C GLU A 74 11.55 3.62 6.55
N ASP A 75 11.65 2.96 7.70
CA ASP A 75 11.67 3.65 8.99
C ASP A 75 12.86 4.62 9.05
N GLU A 76 12.61 5.86 9.46
CA GLU A 76 13.63 6.90 9.50
C GLU A 76 14.78 6.56 10.44
N SER A 77 14.51 5.85 11.53
CA SER A 77 15.52 5.39 12.50
C SER A 77 16.50 4.38 11.91
N LEU A 78 16.14 3.68 10.83
CA LEU A 78 16.99 2.72 10.12
C LEU A 78 17.71 3.35 8.93
N CYS A 79 17.28 4.54 8.50
CA CYS A 79 17.80 5.20 7.32
C CYS A 79 19.12 5.90 7.59
N ARG A 80 20.17 5.55 6.83
CA ARG A 80 21.49 6.20 6.94
C ARG A 80 21.58 7.54 6.25
N ASN A 81 20.74 7.76 5.23
CA ASN A 81 20.75 8.97 4.41
C ASN A 81 19.32 9.27 3.92
N ASN A 82 18.70 10.33 4.46
CA ASN A 82 17.32 10.71 4.15
C ASN A 82 17.09 11.03 2.66
N PHE A 83 18.09 11.49 1.92
CA PHE A 83 17.98 11.71 0.47
C PHE A 83 17.94 10.40 -0.33
N ALA A 84 18.45 9.31 0.25
CA ALA A 84 18.49 7.98 -0.36
C ALA A 84 17.55 6.97 0.32
N ARG A 85 16.62 7.46 1.17
CA ARG A 85 15.68 6.64 1.93
C ARG A 85 14.86 5.75 1.01
N ALA A 86 14.88 4.44 1.28
CA ALA A 86 14.15 3.48 0.49
C ALA A 86 12.64 3.71 0.60
N ARG A 87 11.96 3.69 -0.54
CA ARG A 87 10.51 3.92 -0.60
C ARG A 87 9.88 3.32 -1.85
N MET A 88 8.66 2.86 -1.71
CA MET A 88 7.86 2.33 -2.81
C MET A 88 6.57 3.15 -2.93
N ASN A 89 6.33 3.67 -4.12
CA ASN A 89 5.17 4.46 -4.47
C ASN A 89 4.35 3.66 -5.49
N LEU A 90 3.06 3.44 -5.22
CA LEU A 90 2.18 2.64 -6.06
C LEU A 90 0.93 3.44 -6.40
N ASN A 91 0.67 3.62 -7.69
CA ASN A 91 -0.65 4.04 -8.14
C ASN A 91 -1.60 2.87 -8.01
N VAL A 92 -2.75 3.09 -7.41
CA VAL A 92 -3.73 2.03 -7.12
C VAL A 92 -5.14 2.45 -7.53
N GLU A 93 -5.95 1.45 -7.86
CA GLU A 93 -7.38 1.58 -7.99
C GLU A 93 -8.08 0.87 -6.83
N ALA A 94 -8.96 1.58 -6.13
CA ALA A 94 -9.66 1.10 -4.97
C ALA A 94 -10.98 0.43 -5.36
N GLN A 95 -11.25 -0.73 -4.79
CA GLN A 95 -12.50 -1.49 -4.95
C GLN A 95 -13.02 -1.85 -3.55
N THR A 96 -14.31 -1.69 -3.31
CA THR A 96 -14.91 -2.16 -2.05
C THR A 96 -15.02 -3.68 -2.06
N VAL A 97 -14.77 -4.30 -0.90
CA VAL A 97 -14.93 -5.75 -0.69
C VAL A 97 -16.17 -5.97 0.16
N SER A 98 -17.12 -6.75 -0.36
CA SER A 98 -18.32 -7.12 0.38
C SER A 98 -17.98 -8.04 1.55
N ARG A 99 -18.73 -7.91 2.67
CA ARG A 99 -18.58 -8.81 3.82
C ARG A 99 -18.98 -10.25 3.51
N ASP A 100 -19.76 -10.45 2.45
CA ASP A 100 -20.23 -11.75 1.98
C ASP A 100 -19.25 -12.43 1.01
N ASP A 101 -18.19 -11.72 0.59
CA ASP A 101 -17.15 -12.28 -0.26
C ASP A 101 -16.21 -13.19 0.53
N GLU A 102 -15.84 -14.33 -0.04
CA GLU A 102 -14.88 -15.26 0.59
C GLU A 102 -13.54 -14.55 0.90
N VAL A 103 -13.10 -13.65 0.00
CA VAL A 103 -11.86 -12.89 0.20
C VAL A 103 -11.90 -12.00 1.44
N TYR A 104 -13.09 -11.54 1.86
CA TYR A 104 -13.24 -10.72 3.06
C TYR A 104 -12.76 -11.47 4.31
N LEU A 105 -13.20 -12.71 4.50
CA LEU A 105 -12.82 -13.52 5.67
C LEU A 105 -11.32 -13.83 5.67
N GLU A 106 -10.78 -14.20 4.51
CA GLU A 106 -9.34 -14.47 4.37
C GLU A 106 -8.49 -13.24 4.71
N VAL A 107 -8.90 -12.06 4.23
CA VAL A 107 -8.19 -10.79 4.51
C VAL A 107 -8.29 -10.41 5.98
N ILE A 108 -9.44 -10.62 6.62
CA ILE A 108 -9.60 -10.40 8.06
C ILE A 108 -8.66 -11.31 8.87
N ASP A 109 -8.49 -12.57 8.47
CA ASP A 109 -7.56 -13.48 9.14
C ASP A 109 -6.10 -13.03 8.97
N LEU A 110 -5.73 -12.56 7.77
CA LEU A 110 -4.41 -11.96 7.53
C LEU A 110 -4.19 -10.69 8.37
N MET A 111 -5.21 -9.82 8.45
CA MET A 111 -5.16 -8.64 9.29
C MET A 111 -5.01 -8.99 10.77
N GLN A 112 -5.73 -10.00 11.25
CA GLN A 112 -5.63 -10.45 12.63
C GLN A 112 -4.27 -11.05 12.95
N ALA A 113 -3.71 -11.84 12.03
CA ALA A 113 -2.37 -12.39 12.18
C ALA A 113 -1.28 -11.30 12.24
N LYS A 114 -1.43 -10.24 11.48
CA LYS A 114 -0.45 -9.13 11.42
C LYS A 114 -0.65 -8.08 12.52
N HIS A 115 -1.89 -7.73 12.85
CA HIS A 115 -2.24 -6.57 13.69
C HIS A 115 -2.87 -6.95 15.04
N GLY A 116 -3.13 -8.24 15.28
CA GLY A 116 -3.57 -8.76 16.58
C GLY A 116 -5.04 -8.50 16.89
N ALA A 117 -5.34 -8.53 18.21
CA ALA A 117 -6.71 -8.58 18.72
C ALA A 117 -7.60 -7.37 18.38
N THR A 118 -7.04 -6.23 18.03
CA THR A 118 -7.82 -5.04 17.61
C THR A 118 -8.70 -5.34 16.42
N VAL A 119 -8.29 -6.25 15.53
CA VAL A 119 -9.06 -6.64 14.34
C VAL A 119 -10.37 -7.34 14.70
N GLU A 120 -10.44 -8.06 15.83
CA GLU A 120 -11.69 -8.64 16.32
C GLU A 120 -12.76 -7.59 16.62
N LEU A 121 -12.35 -6.42 17.13
CA LEU A 121 -13.27 -5.31 17.35
C LEU A 121 -13.80 -4.77 16.00
N LEU A 122 -12.96 -4.70 14.98
CA LEU A 122 -13.33 -4.22 13.65
C LEU A 122 -14.35 -5.13 12.96
N LYS A 123 -14.28 -6.45 13.17
CA LYS A 123 -15.26 -7.42 12.63
C LYS A 123 -16.69 -7.09 13.06
N GLY A 124 -16.88 -6.68 14.31
CA GLY A 124 -18.20 -6.32 14.89
C GLY A 124 -18.71 -4.93 14.51
N MET A 125 -17.89 -4.09 13.90
CA MET A 125 -18.24 -2.70 13.61
C MET A 125 -18.73 -2.55 12.17
N ALA A 126 -20.04 -2.32 12.00
CA ALA A 126 -20.65 -2.12 10.68
C ALA A 126 -20.14 -0.88 9.92
N ASP A 127 -19.52 0.05 10.64
CA ASP A 127 -18.98 1.30 10.10
C ASP A 127 -17.68 1.12 9.28
N PHE A 128 -16.97 0.00 9.42
CA PHE A 128 -15.73 -0.23 8.70
C PHE A 128 -15.96 -0.84 7.32
N ILE A 129 -15.38 -0.20 6.31
CA ILE A 129 -15.38 -0.65 4.92
C ILE A 129 -14.00 -1.22 4.59
N MET A 130 -13.98 -2.40 3.99
CA MET A 130 -12.77 -2.98 3.43
C MET A 130 -12.60 -2.53 1.99
N PHE A 131 -11.40 -2.05 1.67
CA PHE A 131 -10.99 -1.75 0.30
C PHE A 131 -9.87 -2.69 -0.12
N LYS A 132 -10.00 -3.21 -1.33
CA LYS A 132 -8.94 -3.80 -2.11
C LYS A 132 -8.32 -2.69 -2.95
N LEU A 133 -7.01 -2.49 -2.84
CA LEU A 133 -6.24 -1.52 -3.61
C LEU A 133 -5.38 -2.30 -4.61
N VAL A 134 -5.74 -2.17 -5.88
CA VAL A 134 -5.09 -2.89 -6.99
C VAL A 134 -3.97 -2.04 -7.56
N PRO A 135 -2.69 -2.44 -7.40
CA PRO A 135 -1.58 -1.67 -7.93
C PRO A 135 -1.52 -1.70 -9.47
N ALA A 136 -1.12 -0.58 -10.03
CA ALA A 136 -0.80 -0.42 -11.44
C ALA A 136 0.69 -0.07 -11.60
N GLU A 137 1.00 1.00 -12.34
CA GLU A 137 2.36 1.50 -12.47
C GLU A 137 2.91 1.97 -11.11
N SER A 138 4.10 1.52 -10.78
CA SER A 138 4.71 1.66 -9.48
C SER A 138 6.17 2.10 -9.61
N ARG A 139 6.71 2.66 -8.53
CA ARG A 139 8.11 3.10 -8.46
C ARG A 139 8.73 2.65 -7.15
N LEU A 140 9.93 2.08 -7.24
CA LEU A 140 10.75 1.70 -6.08
C LEU A 140 12.07 2.46 -6.12
N VAL A 141 12.39 3.18 -5.04
CA VAL A 141 13.68 3.82 -4.83
C VAL A 141 14.46 3.00 -3.82
N LEU A 142 15.63 2.52 -4.22
CA LEU A 142 16.52 1.68 -3.41
C LEU A 142 17.63 2.48 -2.74
N GLY A 143 17.83 3.73 -3.15
CA GLY A 143 18.91 4.57 -2.68
C GLY A 143 19.22 5.68 -3.70
N PHE A 144 20.32 6.39 -3.47
CA PHE A 144 20.73 7.50 -4.31
C PHE A 144 20.99 7.04 -5.77
N GLY A 145 20.30 7.66 -6.73
CA GLY A 145 20.42 7.32 -8.15
C GLY A 145 19.88 5.93 -8.52
N GLN A 146 19.14 5.25 -7.65
CA GLN A 146 18.59 3.92 -7.88
C GLN A 146 17.07 3.93 -7.76
N ALA A 147 16.40 4.41 -8.79
CA ALA A 147 14.96 4.41 -8.90
C ALA A 147 14.51 3.50 -10.06
N PHE A 148 13.48 2.72 -9.85
CA PHE A 148 12.97 1.74 -10.81
C PHE A 148 11.46 1.92 -10.98
N ALA A 149 11.00 1.92 -12.23
CA ALA A 149 9.58 1.80 -12.56
C ALA A 149 9.25 0.32 -12.80
N PHE A 150 8.09 -0.13 -12.33
CA PHE A 150 7.62 -1.50 -12.52
C PHE A 150 6.08 -1.57 -12.47
N GLU A 151 5.53 -2.64 -12.98
CA GLU A 151 4.13 -3.01 -12.79
C GLU A 151 4.01 -4.14 -11.76
N ALA A 152 2.94 -4.15 -10.98
CA ALA A 152 2.68 -5.21 -10.02
C ALA A 152 2.67 -6.59 -10.70
N GLY A 153 3.35 -7.56 -10.08
CA GLY A 153 3.50 -8.91 -10.64
C GLY A 153 4.52 -9.04 -11.77
N LYS A 154 5.15 -7.93 -12.23
CA LYS A 154 6.15 -7.91 -13.31
C LYS A 154 7.50 -7.37 -12.85
N ASP A 155 7.93 -7.73 -11.67
CA ASP A 155 9.18 -7.24 -11.06
C ASP A 155 10.42 -7.47 -11.93
N ASN A 156 10.43 -8.57 -12.71
CA ASN A 156 11.52 -8.89 -13.63
C ASN A 156 11.63 -7.92 -14.82
N GLU A 157 10.55 -7.19 -15.12
CA GLU A 157 10.47 -6.20 -16.20
C GLU A 157 10.76 -4.77 -15.69
N ALA A 158 11.11 -4.62 -14.40
CA ALA A 158 11.41 -3.32 -13.83
C ALA A 158 12.53 -2.60 -14.57
N THR A 159 12.32 -1.33 -14.86
CA THR A 159 13.23 -0.49 -15.62
C THR A 159 13.88 0.57 -14.73
N HIS A 160 15.20 0.74 -14.87
CA HIS A 160 15.91 1.81 -14.18
C HIS A 160 15.50 3.16 -14.74
N ILE A 161 15.09 4.07 -13.87
CA ILE A 161 14.76 5.45 -14.25
C ILE A 161 16.08 6.22 -14.33
N THR A 162 16.50 6.56 -15.53
CA THR A 162 17.64 7.44 -15.81
C THR A 162 17.12 8.79 -16.29
N GLU A 163 17.85 9.86 -15.96
CA GLU A 163 17.59 11.19 -16.50
C GLU A 163 17.69 11.21 -18.03
#